data_aaf9dbcd5c907d33d4e65944cfcc5696
#
_entry.id   aaf9dbcd5c907d33d4e65944cfcc5696
#
_cell.length_a   1.000
_cell.length_b   1.000
_cell.length_c   1.000
_cell.angle_alpha   90.00
_cell.angle_beta   90.00
_cell.angle_gamma   90.00
#
_symmetry.space_group_name_H-M   'P 1'
#
loop_
_entity.id
_entity.type
_entity.pdbx_description
1 polymer ?
#
loop_
_entity_poly.entity_id
_entity_poly.type
_entity_poly.pdbx_seq_one_letter_code
_entity_poly.pdbx_strand_id
1 'polypeptide(L)'
;MFRLGYVPGVTPGKWARVWTQRHPEVRLELDQVTAAEAEGVLRERGADAALLRLPVDRTVFSAIPLYTETTVVVCPKDHLVSAADEVTVEDIAEEVVLHPLDDTLDWERPPGEPAFERPATTADAIELVAAGIGLLIVPQSLARLHHRKDLTYRTITGTPQSQVALAWPEEATTDLVEDFIGIVRGRTVNSSRGRRPDDKASKSGKSDRADRADKSGGSAKAAKARGASAAGKPKGQGKGQGQKQQSGGGGRRKAGGGAAPRSSRSGKPRRRS
;
A
#
# COMPACT_ATOMS: atom_id res chain seq x y z
N MET A 1 14.80 -7.80 21.62
CA MET A 1 15.02 -7.35 20.24
C MET A 1 13.97 -8.00 19.38
N PHE A 2 13.37 -7.27 18.45
CA PHE A 2 12.41 -7.79 17.47
C PHE A 2 12.93 -7.50 16.06
N ARG A 3 13.04 -8.52 15.20
CA ARG A 3 13.56 -8.41 13.84
C ARG A 3 12.40 -8.48 12.85
N LEU A 4 12.25 -7.45 12.04
CA LEU A 4 11.23 -7.35 11.01
C LEU A 4 11.88 -7.33 9.63
N GLY A 5 11.71 -8.42 8.88
CA GLY A 5 12.05 -8.45 7.47
C GLY A 5 11.07 -7.62 6.64
N TYR A 6 11.52 -7.04 5.51
CA TYR A 6 10.61 -6.41 4.55
C TYR A 6 11.17 -6.45 3.14
N VAL A 7 10.28 -6.66 2.15
CA VAL A 7 10.67 -6.74 0.75
C VAL A 7 10.75 -5.35 0.10
N PRO A 8 11.52 -5.21 -1.02
CA PRO A 8 11.64 -3.96 -1.76
C PRO A 8 10.28 -3.33 -2.09
N GLY A 9 10.19 -1.99 -1.99
CA GLY A 9 8.96 -1.23 -2.22
C GLY A 9 8.04 -1.11 -1.00
N VAL A 10 8.12 -2.03 -0.04
CA VAL A 10 7.35 -1.96 1.21
C VAL A 10 8.02 -1.01 2.21
N THR A 11 7.23 -0.13 2.84
CA THR A 11 7.72 0.87 3.80
C THR A 11 7.21 0.58 5.21
N PRO A 12 8.04 0.02 6.12
CA PRO A 12 7.64 -0.33 7.48
C PRO A 12 7.55 0.87 8.43
N GLY A 13 8.00 2.06 8.02
CA GLY A 13 8.26 3.22 8.89
C GLY A 13 7.10 3.66 9.78
N LYS A 14 5.84 3.58 9.31
CA LYS A 14 4.66 3.91 10.13
C LYS A 14 4.50 2.96 11.33
N TRP A 15 4.71 1.67 11.11
CA TRP A 15 4.58 0.64 12.15
C TRP A 15 5.80 0.64 13.07
N ALA A 16 7.00 0.85 12.51
CA ALA A 16 8.24 0.98 13.28
C ALA A 16 8.15 2.14 14.28
N ARG A 17 7.59 3.29 13.89
CA ARG A 17 7.38 4.43 14.79
C ARG A 17 6.44 4.06 15.95
N VAL A 18 5.34 3.38 15.66
CA VAL A 18 4.39 2.94 16.71
C VAL A 18 5.03 1.92 17.62
N TRP A 19 5.84 0.99 17.07
CA TRP A 19 6.59 0.02 17.88
C TRP A 19 7.51 0.71 18.88
N THR A 20 8.37 1.62 18.42
CA THR A 20 9.31 2.35 19.28
C THR A 20 8.60 3.13 20.40
N GLN A 21 7.39 3.65 20.12
CA GLN A 21 6.59 4.33 21.13
C GLN A 21 5.99 3.38 22.19
N ARG A 22 5.64 2.14 21.80
CA ARG A 22 4.98 1.17 22.69
C ARG A 22 5.98 0.31 23.45
N HIS A 23 7.11 0.01 22.81
CA HIS A 23 8.14 -0.89 23.32
C HIS A 23 9.52 -0.20 23.28
N PRO A 24 9.73 0.89 24.07
CA PRO A 24 10.99 1.63 24.05
C PRO A 24 12.18 0.76 24.52
N GLU A 25 11.91 -0.28 25.32
CA GLU A 25 12.90 -1.24 25.83
C GLU A 25 13.22 -2.38 24.84
N VAL A 26 12.38 -2.59 23.79
CA VAL A 26 12.58 -3.65 22.81
C VAL A 26 13.00 -3.03 21.48
N ARG A 27 14.30 -3.15 21.18
CA ARG A 27 14.85 -2.66 19.90
C ARG A 27 14.17 -3.37 18.74
N LEU A 28 13.71 -2.60 17.76
CA LEU A 28 13.25 -3.07 16.45
C LEU A 28 14.40 -2.98 15.46
N GLU A 29 14.73 -4.10 14.84
CA GLU A 29 15.63 -4.17 13.68
C GLU A 29 14.81 -4.35 12.41
N LEU A 30 15.18 -3.62 11.36
CA LEU A 30 14.51 -3.61 10.06
C LEU A 30 15.50 -4.13 9.03
N ASP A 31 15.23 -5.31 8.47
CA ASP A 31 16.10 -5.98 7.52
C ASP A 31 15.42 -6.07 6.17
N GLN A 32 15.99 -5.43 5.15
CA GLN A 32 15.50 -5.55 3.80
C GLN A 32 15.98 -6.87 3.21
N VAL A 33 15.03 -7.67 2.72
CA VAL A 33 15.27 -8.98 2.11
C VAL A 33 14.63 -9.03 0.73
N THR A 34 15.18 -9.80 -0.19
CA THR A 34 14.54 -9.99 -1.51
C THR A 34 13.22 -10.75 -1.38
N ALA A 35 12.34 -10.63 -2.37
CA ALA A 35 11.08 -11.38 -2.37
C ALA A 35 11.33 -12.90 -2.33
N ALA A 36 12.36 -13.38 -3.02
CA ALA A 36 12.74 -14.80 -3.08
C ALA A 36 13.29 -15.32 -1.74
N GLU A 37 13.99 -14.48 -0.97
CA GLU A 37 14.60 -14.87 0.31
C GLU A 37 13.65 -14.76 1.51
N ALA A 38 12.57 -14.00 1.38
CA ALA A 38 11.71 -13.62 2.51
C ALA A 38 11.15 -14.80 3.31
N GLU A 39 10.67 -15.85 2.65
CA GLU A 39 10.20 -17.06 3.33
C GLU A 39 11.36 -17.85 3.95
N GLY A 40 12.51 -17.95 3.28
CA GLY A 40 13.71 -18.61 3.79
C GLY A 40 14.18 -17.96 5.09
N VAL A 41 14.29 -16.63 5.12
CA VAL A 41 14.66 -15.85 6.30
C VAL A 41 13.71 -16.10 7.47
N LEU A 42 12.39 -16.18 7.22
CA LEU A 42 11.42 -16.50 8.26
C LEU A 42 11.56 -17.96 8.75
N ARG A 43 11.77 -18.91 7.84
CA ARG A 43 11.93 -20.34 8.16
C ARG A 43 13.17 -20.59 9.00
N GLU A 44 14.26 -19.91 8.70
CA GLU A 44 15.55 -19.98 9.40
C GLU A 44 15.60 -19.13 10.68
N ARG A 45 14.48 -18.47 11.05
CA ARG A 45 14.41 -17.56 12.21
C ARG A 45 15.38 -16.37 12.10
N GLY A 46 15.75 -15.96 10.91
CA GLY A 46 16.49 -14.74 10.64
C GLY A 46 15.69 -13.49 10.96
N ALA A 47 14.35 -13.53 10.83
CA ALA A 47 13.42 -12.52 11.27
C ALA A 47 12.27 -13.13 12.09
N ASP A 48 11.68 -12.35 13.00
CA ASP A 48 10.54 -12.76 13.82
C ASP A 48 9.22 -12.64 13.04
N ALA A 49 9.14 -11.69 12.14
CA ALA A 49 8.06 -11.49 11.18
C ALA A 49 8.59 -10.79 9.92
N ALA A 50 7.83 -10.81 8.82
CA ALA A 50 8.19 -10.09 7.61
C ALA A 50 6.97 -9.44 6.94
N LEU A 51 7.22 -8.29 6.34
CA LEU A 51 6.30 -7.64 5.38
C LEU A 51 6.71 -8.12 3.99
N LEU A 52 5.89 -8.96 3.39
CA LEU A 52 6.19 -9.62 2.12
C LEU A 52 4.96 -9.63 1.21
N ARG A 53 5.12 -10.12 -0.01
CA ARG A 53 4.02 -10.28 -0.97
C ARG A 53 3.48 -11.69 -0.95
N LEU A 54 2.14 -11.79 -1.04
CA LEU A 54 1.46 -13.07 -1.19
C LEU A 54 1.62 -13.58 -2.65
N PRO A 55 1.57 -14.93 -2.85
CA PRO A 55 1.27 -15.96 -1.88
C PRO A 55 2.45 -16.33 -0.97
N VAL A 56 2.17 -17.00 0.16
CA VAL A 56 3.16 -17.64 1.05
C VAL A 56 2.69 -19.04 1.38
N ASP A 57 3.62 -19.91 1.76
CA ASP A 57 3.32 -21.26 2.23
C ASP A 57 2.51 -21.21 3.55
N ARG A 58 1.19 -21.39 3.42
CA ARG A 58 0.23 -21.33 4.53
C ARG A 58 0.30 -22.54 5.46
N THR A 59 1.07 -23.56 5.12
CA THR A 59 1.30 -24.71 6.01
C THR A 59 2.35 -24.43 7.06
N VAL A 60 3.19 -23.41 6.83
CA VAL A 60 4.30 -23.02 7.73
C VAL A 60 4.08 -21.62 8.29
N PHE A 61 3.49 -20.71 7.50
CA PHE A 61 3.36 -19.32 7.87
C PHE A 61 1.92 -18.90 8.09
N SER A 62 1.67 -18.22 9.19
CA SER A 62 0.51 -17.36 9.34
C SER A 62 0.75 -16.03 8.62
N ALA A 63 -0.26 -15.50 7.94
CA ALA A 63 -0.14 -14.21 7.26
C ALA A 63 -1.45 -13.40 7.34
N ILE A 64 -1.29 -12.09 7.48
CA ILE A 64 -2.38 -11.11 7.52
C ILE A 64 -2.21 -10.19 6.32
N PRO A 65 -3.12 -10.23 5.32
CA PRO A 65 -3.13 -9.25 4.25
C PRO A 65 -3.30 -7.83 4.81
N LEU A 66 -2.50 -6.89 4.31
CA LEU A 66 -2.49 -5.50 4.77
C LEU A 66 -3.08 -4.55 3.73
N TYR A 67 -2.65 -4.68 2.49
CA TYR A 67 -3.13 -3.87 1.37
C TYR A 67 -2.76 -4.51 0.03
N THR A 68 -3.52 -4.15 -1.01
CA THR A 68 -3.23 -4.48 -2.40
C THR A 68 -2.50 -3.30 -3.05
N GLU A 69 -1.47 -3.58 -3.83
CA GLU A 69 -0.72 -2.58 -4.57
C GLU A 69 -1.38 -2.31 -5.93
N THR A 70 -1.35 -1.07 -6.37
CA THR A 70 -1.72 -0.73 -7.75
C THR A 70 -0.64 -1.22 -8.70
N THR A 71 -1.01 -1.92 -9.75
CA THR A 71 -0.10 -2.31 -10.82
C THR A 71 0.04 -1.14 -11.81
N VAL A 72 1.25 -0.88 -12.25
CA VAL A 72 1.57 0.19 -13.19
C VAL A 72 2.49 -0.29 -14.29
N VAL A 73 2.40 0.32 -15.46
CA VAL A 73 3.35 0.19 -16.55
C VAL A 73 4.32 1.36 -16.52
N VAL A 74 5.61 1.07 -16.46
CA VAL A 74 6.70 2.05 -16.51
C VAL A 74 7.12 2.21 -17.96
N CYS A 75 7.25 3.47 -18.42
CA CYS A 75 7.61 3.82 -19.79
C CYS A 75 8.48 5.08 -19.82
N PRO A 76 9.21 5.35 -20.92
CA PRO A 76 9.82 6.64 -21.20
C PRO A 76 8.77 7.76 -21.23
N LYS A 77 9.14 8.98 -20.85
CA LYS A 77 8.20 10.13 -20.84
C LYS A 77 7.68 10.53 -22.21
N ASP A 78 8.43 10.24 -23.25
CA ASP A 78 8.09 10.49 -24.67
C ASP A 78 7.37 9.31 -25.34
N HIS A 79 7.13 8.20 -24.62
CA HIS A 79 6.39 7.05 -25.11
C HIS A 79 4.88 7.36 -25.18
N LEU A 80 4.15 6.76 -26.15
CA LEU A 80 2.71 6.97 -26.33
C LEU A 80 1.88 6.64 -25.09
N VAL A 81 2.22 5.58 -24.37
CA VAL A 81 1.62 5.17 -23.11
C VAL A 81 1.63 6.29 -22.06
N SER A 82 2.63 7.18 -22.11
CA SER A 82 2.74 8.28 -21.17
C SER A 82 1.65 9.34 -21.34
N ALA A 83 0.97 9.39 -22.48
CA ALA A 83 -0.11 10.35 -22.77
C ALA A 83 -1.48 9.92 -22.21
N ALA A 84 -1.66 8.63 -21.89
CA ALA A 84 -2.89 8.12 -21.29
C ALA A 84 -2.89 8.35 -19.77
N ASP A 85 -4.07 8.40 -19.15
CA ASP A 85 -4.21 8.40 -17.68
C ASP A 85 -4.16 6.95 -17.15
N GLU A 86 -4.73 6.01 -17.89
CA GLU A 86 -4.77 4.58 -17.59
C GLU A 86 -4.69 3.79 -18.90
N VAL A 87 -4.11 2.61 -18.87
CA VAL A 87 -3.99 1.70 -20.00
C VAL A 87 -4.44 0.29 -19.61
N THR A 88 -4.76 -0.53 -20.62
CA THR A 88 -5.09 -1.95 -20.44
C THR A 88 -3.93 -2.81 -20.94
N VAL A 89 -3.97 -4.12 -20.67
CA VAL A 89 -2.98 -5.06 -21.25
C VAL A 89 -3.10 -5.16 -22.75
N GLU A 90 -4.29 -4.94 -23.32
CA GLU A 90 -4.55 -4.93 -24.76
C GLU A 90 -3.89 -3.72 -25.45
N ASP A 91 -3.82 -2.57 -24.78
CA ASP A 91 -3.20 -1.36 -25.34
C ASP A 91 -1.68 -1.49 -25.53
N ILE A 92 -1.06 -2.47 -24.87
CA ILE A 92 0.37 -2.73 -24.94
C ILE A 92 0.69 -4.10 -25.55
N ALA A 93 -0.29 -4.75 -26.21
CA ALA A 93 -0.14 -6.10 -26.73
C ALA A 93 0.96 -6.22 -27.82
N GLU A 94 1.23 -5.14 -28.56
CA GLU A 94 2.27 -5.09 -29.60
C GLU A 94 3.60 -4.48 -29.09
N GLU A 95 3.65 -4.09 -27.82
CA GLU A 95 4.85 -3.52 -27.21
C GLU A 95 5.75 -4.61 -26.62
N VAL A 96 7.06 -4.39 -26.64
CA VAL A 96 8.00 -5.25 -25.92
C VAL A 96 7.82 -5.02 -24.43
N VAL A 97 7.47 -6.08 -23.68
CA VAL A 97 7.32 -6.03 -22.23
C VAL A 97 8.40 -6.85 -21.54
N LEU A 98 9.14 -6.19 -20.66
CA LEU A 98 10.22 -6.80 -19.90
C LEU A 98 9.65 -7.58 -18.71
N HIS A 99 10.10 -8.82 -18.56
CA HIS A 99 9.73 -9.69 -17.44
C HIS A 99 10.99 -10.08 -16.67
N PRO A 100 11.39 -9.31 -15.63
CA PRO A 100 12.59 -9.63 -14.86
C PRO A 100 12.45 -10.95 -14.11
N LEU A 101 13.58 -11.56 -13.72
CA LEU A 101 13.57 -12.83 -13.00
C LEU A 101 13.04 -12.68 -11.56
N ASP A 102 13.10 -11.48 -11.00
CA ASP A 102 12.57 -11.11 -9.68
C ASP A 102 11.15 -10.51 -9.74
N ASP A 103 10.40 -10.73 -10.84
CA ASP A 103 9.02 -10.26 -10.97
C ASP A 103 8.16 -10.78 -9.82
N THR A 104 7.33 -9.88 -9.29
CA THR A 104 6.46 -10.13 -8.13
C THR A 104 4.99 -10.29 -8.50
N LEU A 105 4.67 -10.24 -9.80
CA LEU A 105 3.32 -10.46 -10.31
C LEU A 105 3.18 -11.89 -10.81
N ASP A 106 2.10 -12.57 -10.41
CA ASP A 106 1.82 -13.95 -10.77
C ASP A 106 1.04 -14.00 -12.10
N TRP A 107 1.77 -14.07 -13.19
CA TRP A 107 1.21 -14.09 -14.54
C TRP A 107 0.84 -15.50 -15.00
N GLU A 108 -0.40 -15.74 -15.40
CA GLU A 108 -0.75 -16.91 -16.20
C GLU A 108 -0.07 -16.83 -17.59
N ARG A 109 -0.14 -15.63 -18.18
CA ARG A 109 0.56 -15.27 -19.41
C ARG A 109 0.95 -13.79 -19.34
N PRO A 110 2.25 -13.50 -19.38
CA PRO A 110 2.73 -12.14 -19.47
C PRO A 110 2.18 -11.42 -20.72
N PRO A 111 1.77 -10.14 -20.62
CA PRO A 111 1.27 -9.37 -21.75
C PRO A 111 2.41 -8.86 -22.63
N GLY A 112 2.04 -8.42 -23.84
CA GLY A 112 2.97 -7.84 -24.82
C GLY A 112 3.87 -8.87 -25.49
N GLU A 113 4.79 -8.37 -26.29
CA GLU A 113 5.82 -9.18 -26.94
C GLU A 113 6.97 -9.42 -25.95
N PRO A 114 7.48 -10.67 -25.83
CA PRO A 114 8.56 -10.96 -24.91
C PRO A 114 9.87 -10.33 -25.40
N ALA A 115 10.63 -9.75 -24.48
CA ALA A 115 12.00 -9.35 -24.76
C ALA A 115 12.88 -10.55 -25.13
N PHE A 116 13.94 -10.30 -25.91
CA PHE A 116 14.88 -11.35 -26.32
C PHE A 116 15.50 -12.08 -25.12
N GLU A 117 15.78 -11.34 -24.04
CA GLU A 117 16.35 -11.87 -22.81
C GLU A 117 15.62 -11.24 -21.60
N ARG A 118 15.40 -12.05 -20.58
CA ARG A 118 14.80 -11.58 -19.32
C ARG A 118 15.85 -10.85 -18.48
N PRO A 119 15.59 -9.61 -18.04
CA PRO A 119 16.47 -8.91 -17.09
C PRO A 119 16.62 -9.70 -15.78
N ALA A 120 17.81 -9.66 -15.18
CA ALA A 120 18.04 -10.37 -13.92
C ALA A 120 17.22 -9.78 -12.77
N THR A 121 17.04 -8.46 -12.76
CA THR A 121 16.31 -7.75 -11.70
C THR A 121 15.36 -6.70 -12.24
N THR A 122 14.39 -6.29 -11.42
CA THR A 122 13.54 -5.13 -11.67
C THR A 122 14.37 -3.86 -11.91
N ALA A 123 15.49 -3.69 -11.20
CA ALA A 123 16.39 -2.55 -11.39
C ALA A 123 17.02 -2.56 -12.80
N ASP A 124 17.50 -3.72 -13.27
CA ASP A 124 18.04 -3.85 -14.62
C ASP A 124 16.97 -3.59 -15.69
N ALA A 125 15.74 -4.09 -15.47
CA ALA A 125 14.60 -3.81 -16.34
C ALA A 125 14.31 -2.30 -16.45
N ILE A 126 14.38 -1.55 -15.35
CA ILE A 126 14.21 -0.09 -15.34
C ILE A 126 15.28 0.61 -16.20
N GLU A 127 16.53 0.15 -16.15
CA GLU A 127 17.59 0.69 -17.01
C GLU A 127 17.31 0.42 -18.49
N LEU A 128 16.79 -0.77 -18.83
CA LEU A 128 16.41 -1.11 -20.20
C LEU A 128 15.22 -0.29 -20.69
N VAL A 129 14.21 -0.03 -19.83
CA VAL A 129 13.10 0.89 -20.16
C VAL A 129 13.64 2.28 -20.43
N ALA A 130 14.59 2.76 -19.64
CA ALA A 130 15.21 4.07 -19.84
C ALA A 130 16.03 4.15 -21.15
N ALA A 131 16.55 3.02 -21.61
CA ALA A 131 17.22 2.89 -22.90
C ALA A 131 16.23 2.74 -24.09
N GLY A 132 14.91 2.72 -23.86
CA GLY A 132 13.88 2.59 -24.88
C GLY A 132 13.72 1.17 -25.44
N ILE A 133 14.14 0.14 -24.68
CA ILE A 133 14.11 -1.25 -25.14
C ILE A 133 12.72 -1.89 -24.94
N GLY A 134 11.87 -1.32 -24.11
CA GLY A 134 10.52 -1.84 -23.86
C GLY A 134 9.83 -1.18 -22.70
N LEU A 135 8.75 -1.78 -22.24
CA LEU A 135 7.94 -1.38 -21.09
C LEU A 135 8.15 -2.35 -19.93
N LEU A 136 7.83 -1.93 -18.71
CA LEU A 136 7.92 -2.79 -17.54
C LEU A 136 6.64 -2.67 -16.71
N ILE A 137 6.02 -3.79 -16.36
CA ILE A 137 4.85 -3.83 -15.50
C ILE A 137 5.27 -4.28 -14.11
N VAL A 138 4.98 -3.46 -13.10
CA VAL A 138 5.37 -3.72 -11.70
C VAL A 138 4.34 -3.11 -10.73
N PRO A 139 4.33 -3.53 -9.46
CA PRO A 139 3.66 -2.77 -8.40
C PRO A 139 4.20 -1.33 -8.33
N GLN A 140 3.31 -0.37 -8.11
CA GLN A 140 3.67 1.06 -8.07
C GLN A 140 4.76 1.38 -7.05
N SER A 141 4.85 0.61 -5.98
CA SER A 141 5.88 0.76 -4.96
C SER A 141 7.29 0.51 -5.53
N LEU A 142 7.44 -0.46 -6.43
CA LEU A 142 8.70 -0.75 -7.12
C LEU A 142 9.02 0.31 -8.17
N ALA A 143 8.03 0.79 -8.93
CA ALA A 143 8.22 1.92 -9.84
C ALA A 143 8.68 3.19 -9.11
N ARG A 144 8.21 3.42 -7.89
CA ARG A 144 8.65 4.54 -7.04
C ARG A 144 10.03 4.32 -6.44
N LEU A 145 10.34 3.09 -6.04
CA LEU A 145 11.65 2.73 -5.50
C LEU A 145 12.77 2.97 -6.52
N HIS A 146 12.53 2.60 -7.78
CA HIS A 146 13.46 2.74 -8.90
C HIS A 146 13.16 3.98 -9.76
N HIS A 147 12.64 5.05 -9.14
CA HIS A 147 12.27 6.26 -9.86
C HIS A 147 13.45 6.88 -10.61
N ARG A 148 13.20 7.21 -11.91
CA ARG A 148 14.12 7.96 -12.77
C ARG A 148 13.45 9.21 -13.35
N LYS A 149 14.23 10.24 -13.64
CA LYS A 149 13.71 11.52 -14.16
C LYS A 149 13.21 11.42 -15.60
N ASP A 150 13.73 10.49 -16.38
CA ASP A 150 13.43 10.23 -17.78
C ASP A 150 12.25 9.29 -17.97
N LEU A 151 11.84 8.60 -16.90
CA LEU A 151 10.71 7.67 -16.89
C LEU A 151 9.46 8.25 -16.24
N THR A 152 8.33 7.64 -16.56
CA THR A 152 7.03 7.84 -15.91
C THR A 152 6.33 6.49 -15.79
N TYR A 153 5.17 6.46 -15.12
CA TYR A 153 4.33 5.27 -15.09
C TYR A 153 2.85 5.63 -15.19
N ARG A 154 2.04 4.68 -15.66
CA ARG A 154 0.58 4.76 -15.74
C ARG A 154 -0.04 3.55 -15.08
N THR A 155 -1.20 3.71 -14.50
CA THR A 155 -2.00 2.58 -14.02
C THR A 155 -2.34 1.68 -15.19
N ILE A 156 -2.15 0.36 -14.99
CA ILE A 156 -2.54 -0.64 -15.98
C ILE A 156 -3.56 -1.58 -15.38
N THR A 157 -4.62 -1.87 -16.14
CA THR A 157 -5.70 -2.78 -15.76
C THR A 157 -5.63 -4.11 -16.52
N GLY A 158 -6.39 -5.12 -16.06
CA GLY A 158 -6.32 -6.47 -16.62
C GLY A 158 -5.08 -7.26 -16.17
N THR A 159 -4.40 -6.83 -15.11
CA THR A 159 -3.17 -7.43 -14.60
C THR A 159 -3.40 -8.14 -13.26
N PRO A 160 -2.55 -9.13 -12.90
CA PRO A 160 -2.47 -9.63 -11.55
C PRO A 160 -2.19 -8.51 -10.55
N GLN A 161 -2.70 -8.66 -9.34
CA GLN A 161 -2.47 -7.69 -8.27
C GLN A 161 -1.49 -8.26 -7.24
N SER A 162 -0.53 -7.44 -6.84
CA SER A 162 0.36 -7.71 -5.73
C SER A 162 -0.33 -7.37 -4.41
N GLN A 163 -0.31 -8.28 -3.45
CA GLN A 163 -0.88 -8.06 -2.12
C GLN A 163 0.22 -8.18 -1.06
N VAL A 164 0.42 -7.12 -0.30
CA VAL A 164 1.37 -7.09 0.82
C VAL A 164 0.70 -7.62 2.08
N ALA A 165 1.42 -8.49 2.80
CA ALA A 165 1.00 -9.10 4.04
C ALA A 165 2.08 -9.00 5.11
N LEU A 166 1.68 -9.06 6.38
CA LEU A 166 2.55 -9.42 7.49
C LEU A 166 2.50 -10.93 7.64
N ALA A 167 3.65 -11.60 7.54
CA ALA A 167 3.78 -13.04 7.73
C ALA A 167 4.77 -13.36 8.86
N TRP A 168 4.55 -14.51 9.52
CA TRP A 168 5.41 -15.03 10.56
C TRP A 168 5.26 -16.55 10.64
N PRO A 169 6.27 -17.31 11.12
CA PRO A 169 6.13 -18.75 11.34
C PRO A 169 5.07 -19.01 12.40
N GLU A 170 4.08 -19.87 12.09
CA GLU A 170 2.93 -20.13 12.99
C GLU A 170 3.37 -20.62 14.35
N GLU A 171 4.37 -21.52 14.40
CA GLU A 171 4.94 -22.07 15.63
C GLU A 171 5.68 -21.03 16.49
N ALA A 172 6.03 -19.85 15.93
CA ALA A 172 6.76 -18.78 16.60
C ALA A 172 5.90 -17.56 16.88
N THR A 173 4.62 -17.73 17.08
CA THR A 173 3.74 -16.65 17.53
C THR A 173 4.08 -16.30 18.99
N THR A 174 5.02 -15.37 19.16
CA THR A 174 5.45 -14.85 20.47
C THR A 174 4.59 -13.63 20.85
N ASP A 175 4.66 -13.21 22.13
CA ASP A 175 3.98 -11.97 22.58
C ASP A 175 4.38 -10.75 21.76
N LEU A 176 5.66 -10.64 21.36
CA LEU A 176 6.15 -9.54 20.51
C LEU A 176 5.56 -9.59 19.10
N VAL A 177 5.40 -10.79 18.53
CA VAL A 177 4.70 -10.95 17.25
C VAL A 177 3.23 -10.54 17.38
N GLU A 178 2.53 -10.96 18.45
CA GLU A 178 1.14 -10.56 18.71
C GLU A 178 1.00 -9.05 18.89
N ASP A 179 1.94 -8.41 19.59
CA ASP A 179 1.98 -6.97 19.75
C ASP A 179 2.18 -6.25 18.41
N PHE A 180 3.07 -6.77 17.55
CA PHE A 180 3.26 -6.21 16.21
C PHE A 180 2.01 -6.40 15.32
N ILE A 181 1.35 -7.56 15.40
CA ILE A 181 0.04 -7.79 14.78
C ILE A 181 -0.99 -6.74 15.25
N GLY A 182 -0.99 -6.46 16.56
CA GLY A 182 -1.83 -5.41 17.13
C GLY A 182 -1.55 -4.04 16.53
N ILE A 183 -0.27 -3.71 16.29
CA ILE A 183 0.16 -2.44 15.69
C ILE A 183 -0.31 -2.35 14.24
N VAL A 184 -0.09 -3.38 13.41
CA VAL A 184 -0.48 -3.33 12.00
C VAL A 184 -2.00 -3.27 11.80
N ARG A 185 -2.76 -3.86 12.74
CA ARG A 185 -4.23 -3.80 12.80
C ARG A 185 -4.77 -2.51 13.41
N GLY A 186 -3.90 -1.59 13.82
CA GLY A 186 -4.31 -0.31 14.42
C GLY A 186 -4.94 -0.42 15.81
N ARG A 187 -4.67 -1.52 16.56
CA ARG A 187 -5.17 -1.65 17.92
C ARG A 187 -4.52 -0.62 18.84
N THR A 188 -5.30 -0.01 19.71
CA THR A 188 -4.80 0.89 20.76
C THR A 188 -4.27 0.09 21.95
N VAL A 189 -3.37 0.67 22.74
CA VAL A 189 -2.76 0.05 23.96
C VAL A 189 -3.81 -0.49 24.94
N ASN A 190 -5.02 0.08 24.95
CA ASN A 190 -6.12 -0.30 25.85
C ASN A 190 -7.06 -1.37 25.28
N SER A 191 -6.75 -1.96 24.13
CA SER A 191 -7.56 -3.03 23.54
C SER A 191 -7.26 -4.36 24.21
N SER A 192 -8.10 -4.76 25.14
CA SER A 192 -7.97 -5.97 26.00
C SER A 192 -8.23 -7.32 25.27
N ARG A 193 -8.28 -7.35 23.93
CA ARG A 193 -8.59 -8.58 23.15
C ARG A 193 -7.42 -9.53 22.93
N GLY A 194 -6.27 -9.33 23.55
CA GLY A 194 -5.08 -10.17 23.37
C GLY A 194 -4.47 -10.74 24.66
N ARG A 195 -5.02 -10.44 25.83
CA ARG A 195 -4.54 -11.09 27.06
C ARG A 195 -5.34 -12.36 27.32
N ARG A 196 -4.67 -13.52 27.20
CA ARG A 196 -5.16 -14.78 27.77
C ARG A 196 -5.39 -14.59 29.26
N PRO A 197 -6.51 -15.13 29.84
CA PRO A 197 -6.83 -14.95 31.25
C PRO A 197 -6.13 -15.99 32.16
N ASP A 198 -4.83 -16.25 31.99
CA ASP A 198 -4.11 -17.27 32.77
C ASP A 198 -3.06 -16.73 33.75
N ASP A 199 -3.27 -15.52 34.31
CA ASP A 199 -2.44 -15.01 35.42
C ASP A 199 -3.25 -14.33 36.51
N LYS A 200 -4.32 -15.00 37.01
CA LYS A 200 -4.96 -14.63 38.27
C LYS A 200 -5.27 -15.85 39.12
N ALA A 201 -4.24 -16.56 39.53
CA ALA A 201 -4.34 -17.52 40.61
C ALA A 201 -3.09 -17.51 41.48
N SER A 202 -2.94 -16.50 42.30
CA SER A 202 -2.24 -16.63 43.60
C SER A 202 -2.19 -15.27 44.31
N LYS A 203 -3.20 -14.99 45.10
CA LYS A 203 -3.09 -14.28 46.40
C LYS A 203 -4.49 -14.25 47.06
N SER A 204 -4.91 -15.40 47.59
CA SER A 204 -5.86 -15.46 48.67
C SER A 204 -5.09 -15.58 49.97
N GLY A 205 -5.15 -14.58 50.79
CA GLY A 205 -4.59 -14.51 52.14
C GLY A 205 -5.51 -13.69 52.97
N LYS A 206 -6.46 -14.40 53.60
CA LYS A 206 -6.96 -14.29 54.96
C LYS A 206 -6.96 -12.92 55.64
N SER A 207 -8.12 -12.44 55.96
CA SER A 207 -8.43 -12.14 57.40
C SER A 207 -9.94 -11.91 57.62
N ASP A 208 -10.35 -12.54 58.62
CA ASP A 208 -11.58 -12.72 59.33
C ASP A 208 -12.28 -11.46 59.86
N ARG A 209 -13.59 -11.71 60.09
CA ARG A 209 -14.46 -11.23 61.19
C ARG A 209 -15.11 -9.86 61.07
N ALA A 210 -16.34 -9.94 61.10
CA ALA A 210 -17.43 -9.97 62.10
C ALA A 210 -18.32 -8.73 61.97
N ASP A 211 -19.54 -8.95 61.81
CA ASP A 211 -20.68 -8.90 62.70
C ASP A 211 -21.68 -7.72 62.54
N ARG A 212 -22.94 -8.16 62.52
CA ARG A 212 -24.20 -7.49 62.93
C ARG A 212 -24.88 -6.51 61.98
N ALA A 213 -25.98 -7.07 61.44
CA ALA A 213 -27.39 -6.91 61.95
C ALA A 213 -27.91 -5.45 61.74
N ASP A 214 -28.97 -5.22 61.16
CA ASP A 214 -30.36 -5.56 61.30
C ASP A 214 -31.25 -4.46 60.66
N LYS A 215 -32.44 -4.88 60.27
CA LYS A 215 -33.69 -4.15 60.11
C LYS A 215 -33.99 -3.36 58.83
N SER A 216 -34.84 -4.02 58.09
CA SER A 216 -36.28 -3.69 57.89
C SER A 216 -36.54 -2.42 57.11
N GLY A 217 -37.25 -2.44 56.11
CA GLY A 217 -38.62 -2.73 55.85
C GLY A 217 -39.11 -1.93 54.64
N GLY A 218 -40.02 -2.53 53.97
CA GLY A 218 -41.21 -1.92 53.45
C GLY A 218 -41.17 -1.52 51.98
N SER A 219 -41.68 -2.40 51.17
CA SER A 219 -43.05 -2.34 50.63
C SER A 219 -43.30 -1.25 49.58
N ALA A 220 -43.50 -1.63 48.43
CA ALA A 220 -44.68 -1.96 47.66
C ALA A 220 -45.01 -1.05 46.50
N LYS A 221 -45.32 -1.71 45.41
CA LYS A 221 -46.43 -1.47 44.46
C LYS A 221 -46.29 -0.29 43.49
N ALA A 222 -46.37 -0.58 42.32
CA ALA A 222 -47.38 -0.99 41.30
C ALA A 222 -47.32 0.04 40.17
N ALA A 223 -47.11 -0.41 38.99
CA ALA A 223 -48.06 -0.84 37.97
C ALA A 223 -48.45 0.24 36.93
N LYS A 224 -48.41 -0.23 35.72
CA LYS A 224 -49.29 0.13 34.58
C LYS A 224 -49.09 1.49 33.93
N ALA A 225 -49.12 1.66 32.64
CA ALA A 225 -49.59 0.94 31.45
C ALA A 225 -49.37 1.82 30.24
N ARG A 226 -49.17 1.16 29.11
CA ARG A 226 -49.78 1.36 27.77
C ARG A 226 -49.89 2.74 27.13
N GLY A 227 -49.56 2.74 25.84
CA GLY A 227 -50.08 3.61 24.77
C GLY A 227 -48.96 3.87 23.75
N ALA A 228 -48.80 3.26 22.70
CA ALA A 228 -49.52 3.04 21.45
C ALA A 228 -49.71 4.33 20.61
N SER A 229 -49.30 4.20 19.35
CA SER A 229 -49.75 4.90 18.14
C SER A 229 -49.06 6.23 17.82
N ALA A 230 -48.57 6.47 16.69
CA ALA A 230 -48.83 6.27 15.29
C ALA A 230 -48.35 7.51 14.51
N ALA A 231 -47.73 7.24 13.39
CA ALA A 231 -47.85 7.92 12.09
C ALA A 231 -47.69 9.46 11.96
N GLY A 232 -46.88 9.84 11.01
CA GLY A 232 -46.92 11.20 10.42
C GLY A 232 -45.73 11.55 9.54
N LYS A 233 -45.73 11.12 8.29
CA LYS A 233 -45.12 11.91 7.18
C LYS A 233 -46.03 13.09 6.86
N PRO A 234 -45.51 14.22 6.38
CA PRO A 234 -45.52 14.40 4.95
C PRO A 234 -44.35 15.24 4.33
N LYS A 235 -44.25 15.03 3.06
CA LYS A 235 -43.66 15.77 1.96
C LYS A 235 -43.65 17.30 2.06
N GLY A 236 -42.54 17.90 1.56
CA GLY A 236 -42.48 19.28 1.14
C GLY A 236 -41.52 19.43 -0.03
N GLN A 237 -42.09 19.59 -1.24
CA GLN A 237 -41.44 20.04 -2.45
C GLN A 237 -41.19 21.55 -2.38
N GLY A 238 -40.04 21.99 -2.91
CA GLY A 238 -39.78 23.41 -3.17
C GLY A 238 -38.86 23.58 -4.36
N LYS A 239 -39.43 23.83 -5.51
CA LYS A 239 -38.80 24.34 -6.74
C LYS A 239 -38.34 25.77 -6.55
N GLY A 240 -37.21 26.13 -7.15
CA GLY A 240 -36.79 27.51 -7.36
C GLY A 240 -35.83 27.61 -8.55
N GLN A 241 -36.39 27.99 -9.69
CA GLN A 241 -35.74 28.43 -10.91
C GLN A 241 -35.31 29.91 -10.80
N GLY A 242 -34.24 30.27 -11.51
CA GLY A 242 -33.85 31.64 -11.85
C GLY A 242 -32.46 31.61 -12.46
N GLN A 243 -32.22 31.61 -13.64
CA GLN A 243 -32.33 32.30 -14.90
C GLN A 243 -31.66 33.70 -14.93
N LYS A 244 -30.65 33.79 -15.87
CA LYS A 244 -30.21 34.96 -16.70
C LYS A 244 -29.34 36.03 -16.00
N GLN A 245 -28.26 36.54 -16.62
CA GLN A 245 -27.98 37.21 -17.91
C GLN A 245 -26.46 37.46 -17.99
N GLN A 246 -25.68 37.19 -19.03
CA GLN A 246 -25.41 37.97 -20.25
C GLN A 246 -24.84 39.39 -20.02
N SER A 247 -23.62 39.56 -20.51
CA SER A 247 -23.11 40.67 -21.40
C SER A 247 -21.57 40.67 -21.27
N GLY A 248 -20.68 40.68 -22.23
CA GLY A 248 -20.72 41.28 -23.54
C GLY A 248 -19.55 42.26 -23.69
N GLY A 249 -18.80 42.17 -24.79
CA GLY A 249 -17.82 43.14 -25.23
C GLY A 249 -16.37 42.62 -25.16
N GLY A 250 -15.56 42.43 -26.17
CA GLY A 250 -15.53 43.11 -27.49
C GLY A 250 -14.25 43.94 -27.61
N GLY A 251 -13.44 43.64 -28.61
CA GLY A 251 -12.35 44.51 -29.04
C GLY A 251 -11.02 43.82 -29.26
N ARG A 252 -10.71 43.34 -30.43
CA ARG A 252 -10.16 43.92 -31.66
C ARG A 252 -8.66 44.29 -31.64
N ARG A 253 -7.91 43.45 -32.42
CA ARG A 253 -6.90 43.79 -33.46
C ARG A 253 -5.61 44.55 -33.14
N LYS A 254 -4.46 43.91 -33.54
CA LYS A 254 -3.50 44.31 -34.64
C LYS A 254 -2.29 43.39 -34.50
N ALA A 255 -1.84 42.57 -35.40
CA ALA A 255 -1.21 42.71 -36.72
C ALA A 255 0.08 43.56 -36.72
N GLY A 256 1.16 42.91 -37.11
CA GLY A 256 2.46 43.40 -37.54
C GLY A 256 3.52 42.37 -37.18
N GLY A 257 4.22 41.63 -38.02
CA GLY A 257 4.79 41.93 -39.34
C GLY A 257 6.28 42.19 -39.19
N GLY A 258 7.12 41.35 -39.83
CA GLY A 258 8.52 41.65 -40.06
C GLY A 258 9.44 40.49 -39.73
N ALA A 259 9.72 39.52 -40.64
CA ALA A 259 10.82 39.49 -41.59
C ALA A 259 12.19 39.12 -41.01
N ALA A 260 12.67 37.93 -41.45
CA ALA A 260 14.06 37.51 -41.46
C ALA A 260 14.90 38.41 -42.42
N PRO A 261 16.26 38.39 -42.47
CA PRO A 261 16.98 37.27 -43.08
C PRO A 261 18.43 37.01 -42.61
N ARG A 262 18.91 35.76 -42.91
CA ARG A 262 20.22 35.33 -43.48
C ARG A 262 21.53 35.95 -43.04
N SER A 263 22.51 35.07 -42.65
CA SER A 263 23.78 34.77 -43.37
C SER A 263 24.68 33.86 -42.53
N SER A 264 24.95 32.62 -42.91
CA SER A 264 26.10 32.12 -43.73
C SER A 264 27.49 32.52 -43.23
N ARG A 265 28.27 31.50 -42.80
CA ARG A 265 29.66 31.16 -43.16
C ARG A 265 30.20 30.11 -42.17
N SER A 266 30.44 28.87 -42.58
CA SER A 266 31.62 28.27 -43.25
C SER A 266 32.92 28.44 -42.45
N GLY A 267 33.46 27.34 -42.01
CA GLY A 267 34.82 27.23 -41.52
C GLY A 267 35.15 25.78 -41.11
N LYS A 268 35.71 25.03 -42.03
CA LYS A 268 36.33 23.69 -41.93
C LYS A 268 37.83 23.84 -41.55
N PRO A 269 38.60 22.75 -41.45
CA PRO A 269 39.14 22.19 -40.21
C PRO A 269 40.68 22.29 -40.12
N ARG A 270 41.29 21.93 -39.00
CA ARG A 270 42.74 21.56 -39.04
C ARG A 270 43.05 20.42 -38.07
N ARG A 271 43.59 19.39 -38.67
CA ARG A 271 44.36 18.25 -38.16
C ARG A 271 45.71 18.69 -37.54
N ARG A 272 46.25 17.77 -36.77
CA ARG A 272 47.63 17.49 -36.33
C ARG A 272 47.82 17.78 -34.81
N SER A 273 48.38 16.93 -34.05
CA SER A 273 49.32 15.81 -34.18
C SER A 273 48.95 14.77 -33.13
#